data_94cd56643de0f8203c246fdf907d9e06
#
_entry.id   94cd56643de0f8203c246fdf907d9e06
#
_cell.length_a   1.000
_cell.length_b   1.000
_cell.length_c   1.000
_cell.angle_alpha   90.00
_cell.angle_beta   90.00
_cell.angle_gamma   90.00
#
_symmetry.space_group_name_H-M   'P 1'
#
loop_
_entity.id
_entity.type
_entity.pdbx_description
1 polymer ?
#
loop_
_entity_poly.entity_id
_entity_poly.type
_entity_poly.pdbx_seq_one_letter_code
_entity_poly.pdbx_strand_id
1 'polypeptide(L)'
;MTMPWVHITSNSNTWLKKIPVSLEDISADDKAQILPSRTLQRCQILDRRNGHTQLVINGIGDWWVLDDHWDGLNGPVEVVNNCCVDNVPYIHQVMDDEGWDQSQSASISMCLRYLNIPSINNHNNYLKVLNKYGKAPSRFANRAALRELSVKATFSISSDDYDVKEELDKGRPVVAGILMRGPITAPVGTPHFVVVFGYDDTNWRVHDPFGKLDLVKGTWLDRGEGSGKDITYNFEHFNRRFMNEGGATGRMWSNFYR
;
A
#
# COMPACT_ATOMS: atom_id res chain seq x y z
N MET A 1 -21.01 10.16 -0.18
CA MET A 1 -20.27 10.23 -1.47
C MET A 1 -18.82 10.56 -1.10
N THR A 2 -17.91 9.64 -1.33
CA THR A 2 -16.47 9.90 -1.21
C THR A 2 -16.08 10.79 -2.39
N MET A 3 -15.46 11.93 -2.12
CA MET A 3 -14.92 12.78 -3.18
C MET A 3 -13.74 12.07 -3.86
N PRO A 4 -13.65 12.10 -5.19
CA PRO A 4 -12.57 11.45 -5.90
C PRO A 4 -11.22 12.11 -5.60
N TRP A 5 -10.17 11.30 -5.62
CA TRP A 5 -8.81 11.76 -5.51
C TRP A 5 -8.30 12.27 -6.86
N VAL A 6 -7.56 13.35 -6.85
CA VAL A 6 -6.91 13.93 -8.04
C VAL A 6 -5.41 13.98 -7.85
N HIS A 7 -4.68 13.85 -8.96
CA HIS A 7 -3.26 14.16 -9.02
C HIS A 7 -3.12 15.49 -9.76
N ILE A 8 -2.37 16.42 -9.18
CA ILE A 8 -2.13 17.71 -9.81
C ILE A 8 -0.64 17.95 -9.94
N THR A 9 -0.22 18.51 -11.06
CA THR A 9 1.19 18.83 -11.32
C THR A 9 1.35 20.32 -11.52
N SER A 10 2.29 20.93 -10.81
CA SER A 10 2.59 22.36 -10.96
C SER A 10 3.24 22.61 -12.32
N ASN A 11 2.69 23.53 -13.10
CA ASN A 11 3.21 23.96 -14.40
C ASN A 11 4.08 25.21 -14.31
N SER A 12 4.12 25.84 -13.15
CA SER A 12 4.87 27.06 -12.88
C SER A 12 5.36 27.10 -11.43
N ASN A 13 6.20 28.09 -11.07
CA ASN A 13 6.44 28.39 -9.66
C ASN A 13 5.14 28.83 -9.01
N THR A 14 4.72 28.14 -7.97
CA THR A 14 3.43 28.36 -7.32
C THR A 14 3.52 28.19 -5.81
N TRP A 15 2.39 28.39 -5.14
CA TRP A 15 2.30 28.36 -3.69
C TRP A 15 1.10 27.56 -3.24
N LEU A 16 1.28 26.75 -2.21
CA LEU A 16 0.19 26.29 -1.35
C LEU A 16 -0.12 27.42 -0.35
N LYS A 17 -1.39 27.70 -0.12
CA LYS A 17 -1.86 28.83 0.72
C LYS A 17 -2.92 28.35 1.70
N LYS A 18 -2.95 28.92 2.90
CA LYS A 18 -4.02 28.62 3.88
C LYS A 18 -5.34 29.32 3.58
N ILE A 19 -5.30 30.38 2.81
CA ILE A 19 -6.48 31.14 2.38
C ILE A 19 -6.39 31.49 0.89
N PRO A 20 -7.52 31.62 0.16
CA PRO A 20 -7.54 31.87 -1.29
C PRO A 20 -7.41 33.37 -1.64
N VAL A 21 -6.32 33.98 -1.22
CA VAL A 21 -6.02 35.39 -1.48
C VAL A 21 -4.67 35.57 -2.18
N SER A 22 -4.29 36.81 -2.51
CA SER A 22 -2.99 37.10 -3.13
C SER A 22 -1.84 36.80 -2.17
N LEU A 23 -0.63 36.54 -2.70
CA LEU A 23 0.53 36.18 -1.87
C LEU A 23 0.99 37.28 -0.93
N GLU A 24 0.69 38.51 -1.26
CA GLU A 24 1.05 39.73 -0.52
C GLU A 24 0.28 39.79 0.81
N ASP A 25 -0.92 39.22 0.83
CA ASP A 25 -1.83 39.24 1.96
C ASP A 25 -1.68 38.04 2.91
N ILE A 26 -0.67 37.15 2.69
CA ILE A 26 -0.50 35.91 3.45
C ILE A 26 0.82 35.94 4.21
N SER A 27 0.76 35.51 5.50
CA SER A 27 1.95 35.35 6.32
C SER A 27 2.91 34.28 5.77
N ALA A 28 4.18 34.33 6.15
CA ALA A 28 5.17 33.34 5.71
C ALA A 28 4.82 31.91 6.16
N ASP A 29 4.18 31.77 7.32
CA ASP A 29 3.83 30.48 7.91
C ASP A 29 2.59 29.86 7.27
N ASP A 30 1.79 30.65 6.54
CA ASP A 30 0.54 30.24 5.90
C ASP A 30 0.71 29.95 4.40
N LYS A 31 1.94 29.90 3.91
CA LYS A 31 2.25 29.60 2.52
C LYS A 31 3.49 28.72 2.38
N ALA A 32 3.48 27.84 1.38
CA ALA A 32 4.61 26.99 1.02
C ALA A 32 4.88 27.04 -0.48
N GLN A 33 6.13 27.34 -0.87
CA GLN A 33 6.50 27.41 -2.28
C GLN A 33 6.61 26.02 -2.89
N ILE A 34 6.07 25.87 -4.09
CA ILE A 34 6.16 24.66 -4.91
C ILE A 34 6.86 24.98 -6.22
N LEU A 35 7.89 24.23 -6.56
CA LEU A 35 8.62 24.36 -7.81
C LEU A 35 7.84 23.74 -8.98
N PRO A 36 8.09 24.15 -10.24
CA PRO A 36 7.48 23.54 -11.41
C PRO A 36 7.71 22.05 -11.50
N SER A 37 6.81 21.35 -12.16
CA SER A 37 6.83 19.89 -12.38
C SER A 37 6.79 19.04 -11.08
N ARG A 38 6.32 19.63 -9.98
CA ARG A 38 6.02 18.90 -8.77
C ARG A 38 4.59 18.38 -8.82
N THR A 39 4.44 17.08 -8.66
CA THR A 39 3.13 16.43 -8.58
C THR A 39 2.73 16.29 -7.12
N LEU A 40 1.55 16.82 -6.79
CA LEU A 40 0.85 16.50 -5.54
C LEU A 40 -0.09 15.33 -5.83
N GLN A 41 0.21 14.22 -5.23
CA GLN A 41 -0.58 13.00 -5.42
C GLN A 41 -1.74 12.96 -4.44
N ARG A 42 -2.88 12.44 -4.90
CA ARG A 42 -4.06 12.20 -4.06
C ARG A 42 -4.50 13.41 -3.25
N CYS A 43 -4.89 14.43 -4.00
CA CYS A 43 -5.55 15.58 -3.43
C CYS A 43 -7.06 15.40 -3.54
N GLN A 44 -7.82 15.71 -2.50
CA GLN A 44 -9.29 15.83 -2.58
C GLN A 44 -9.66 17.29 -2.77
N ILE A 45 -10.50 17.56 -3.77
CA ILE A 45 -11.03 18.90 -3.98
C ILE A 45 -12.15 19.14 -2.97
N LEU A 46 -12.00 20.14 -2.12
CA LEU A 46 -13.01 20.53 -1.12
C LEU A 46 -13.88 21.69 -1.61
N ASP A 47 -13.26 22.70 -2.21
CA ASP A 47 -13.95 23.94 -2.59
C ASP A 47 -13.23 24.65 -3.75
N ARG A 48 -13.95 25.54 -4.42
CA ARG A 48 -13.39 26.42 -5.48
C ARG A 48 -13.90 27.84 -5.31
N ARG A 49 -12.99 28.81 -5.23
CA ARG A 49 -13.31 30.24 -5.09
C ARG A 49 -12.26 31.11 -5.75
N ASN A 50 -12.71 32.08 -6.53
CA ASN A 50 -11.84 33.15 -7.07
C ASN A 50 -10.60 32.60 -7.82
N GLY A 51 -10.76 31.58 -8.65
CA GLY A 51 -9.64 30.96 -9.38
C GLY A 51 -8.68 30.15 -8.49
N HIS A 52 -9.11 29.80 -7.30
CA HIS A 52 -8.37 28.92 -6.40
C HIS A 52 -9.19 27.66 -6.07
N THR A 53 -8.50 26.55 -5.97
CA THR A 53 -9.06 25.27 -5.51
C THR A 53 -8.52 24.92 -4.15
N GLN A 54 -9.41 24.61 -3.19
CA GLN A 54 -9.03 24.02 -1.90
C GLN A 54 -8.86 22.52 -2.03
N LEU A 55 -7.72 22.06 -1.55
CA LEU A 55 -7.35 20.65 -1.59
C LEU A 55 -7.04 20.15 -0.18
N VAL A 56 -7.51 18.94 0.15
CA VAL A 56 -6.87 18.13 1.18
C VAL A 56 -5.71 17.42 0.52
N ILE A 57 -4.50 17.70 0.96
CA ILE A 57 -3.29 17.03 0.52
C ILE A 57 -2.89 16.05 1.61
N ASN A 58 -2.82 14.78 1.28
CA ASN A 58 -2.55 13.75 2.28
C ASN A 58 -1.23 13.98 3.02
N GLY A 59 -1.27 13.85 4.35
CA GLY A 59 -0.12 14.08 5.22
C GLY A 59 0.32 15.54 5.38
N ILE A 60 -0.30 16.49 4.63
CA ILE A 60 0.06 17.91 4.62
C ILE A 60 -1.10 18.79 5.10
N GLY A 61 -2.36 18.27 4.98
CA GLY A 61 -3.57 18.98 5.39
C GLY A 61 -4.20 19.83 4.28
N ASP A 62 -5.04 20.80 4.67
CA ASP A 62 -5.85 21.60 3.76
C ASP A 62 -5.08 22.82 3.25
N TRP A 63 -5.09 22.97 1.92
CA TRP A 63 -4.38 24.05 1.25
C TRP A 63 -5.17 24.56 0.05
N TRP A 64 -5.01 25.84 -0.25
CA TRP A 64 -5.50 26.47 -1.47
C TRP A 64 -4.39 26.56 -2.51
N VAL A 65 -4.73 26.27 -3.75
CA VAL A 65 -3.85 26.41 -4.93
C VAL A 65 -4.49 27.34 -5.93
N LEU A 66 -3.68 28.10 -6.69
CA LEU A 66 -4.15 28.93 -7.80
C LEU A 66 -4.33 28.03 -9.04
N ASP A 67 -5.55 27.96 -9.58
CA ASP A 67 -5.94 26.98 -10.59
C ASP A 67 -5.04 27.00 -11.84
N ASP A 68 -4.69 28.17 -12.34
CA ASP A 68 -3.89 28.34 -13.55
C ASP A 68 -2.45 27.82 -13.41
N HIS A 69 -2.00 27.55 -12.21
CA HIS A 69 -0.64 27.08 -11.93
C HIS A 69 -0.56 25.54 -11.81
N TRP A 70 -1.66 24.83 -12.06
CA TRP A 70 -1.71 23.39 -11.88
C TRP A 70 -2.46 22.68 -12.99
N ASP A 71 -1.81 21.70 -13.58
CA ASP A 71 -2.44 20.74 -14.48
C ASP A 71 -3.19 19.66 -13.65
N GLY A 72 -4.30 19.17 -14.18
CA GLY A 72 -5.12 18.15 -13.52
C GLY A 72 -6.27 18.69 -12.66
N LEU A 73 -6.32 20.02 -12.36
CA LEU A 73 -7.43 20.61 -11.63
C LEU A 73 -8.71 20.78 -12.46
N ASN A 74 -8.59 21.06 -13.74
CA ASN A 74 -9.70 21.41 -14.66
C ASN A 74 -9.96 20.34 -15.73
N GLY A 75 -9.18 19.28 -15.76
CA GLY A 75 -9.40 18.12 -16.63
C GLY A 75 -10.57 17.27 -16.13
N PRO A 76 -11.17 16.41 -17.00
CA PRO A 76 -11.96 15.33 -16.48
C PRO A 76 -11.07 14.60 -15.46
N VAL A 77 -11.57 14.48 -14.25
CA VAL A 77 -10.89 13.69 -13.20
C VAL A 77 -10.82 12.27 -13.75
N GLU A 78 -9.69 11.93 -14.35
CA GLU A 78 -9.37 10.53 -14.57
C GLU A 78 -9.15 9.97 -13.17
N VAL A 79 -10.26 9.54 -12.58
CA VAL A 79 -10.23 8.82 -11.31
C VAL A 79 -9.58 7.50 -11.65
N VAL A 80 -8.26 7.44 -11.56
CA VAL A 80 -7.54 6.17 -11.58
C VAL A 80 -7.86 5.49 -10.26
N ASN A 81 -9.09 4.96 -10.17
CA ASN A 81 -9.54 4.17 -9.02
C ASN A 81 -9.04 2.73 -9.12
N ASN A 82 -8.14 2.45 -10.04
CA ASN A 82 -7.55 1.14 -10.17
C ASN A 82 -6.04 1.25 -10.40
N CYS A 83 -5.33 0.32 -9.84
CA CYS A 83 -3.92 0.10 -10.08
C CYS A 83 -3.65 -1.41 -10.08
N CYS A 84 -2.77 -1.84 -10.95
CA CYS A 84 -2.30 -3.22 -10.96
C CYS A 84 -0.80 -3.24 -11.24
N VAL A 85 -0.04 -3.84 -10.35
CA VAL A 85 1.36 -4.15 -10.58
C VAL A 85 1.40 -5.49 -11.33
N ASP A 86 1.71 -5.44 -12.62
CA ASP A 86 1.70 -6.61 -13.48
C ASP A 86 2.82 -7.60 -13.14
N ASN A 87 2.58 -8.86 -13.49
CA ASN A 87 3.59 -9.94 -13.42
C ASN A 87 4.15 -10.23 -12.02
N VAL A 88 3.43 -9.89 -10.95
CA VAL A 88 3.77 -10.36 -9.62
C VAL A 88 3.55 -11.88 -9.56
N PRO A 89 4.60 -12.69 -9.36
CA PRO A 89 4.45 -14.14 -9.40
C PRO A 89 3.76 -14.65 -8.14
N TYR A 90 2.89 -15.64 -8.30
CA TYR A 90 2.27 -16.33 -7.18
C TYR A 90 3.17 -17.45 -6.67
N ILE A 91 3.25 -17.60 -5.35
CA ILE A 91 3.89 -18.72 -4.65
C ILE A 91 2.91 -19.24 -3.60
N HIS A 92 2.50 -20.51 -3.76
CA HIS A 92 1.74 -21.20 -2.72
C HIS A 92 2.67 -21.58 -1.57
N GLN A 93 2.26 -21.32 -0.32
CA GLN A 93 3.01 -21.84 0.82
C GLN A 93 2.74 -23.34 0.98
N VAL A 94 3.80 -24.13 1.00
CA VAL A 94 3.69 -25.56 1.29
C VAL A 94 3.43 -25.71 2.79
N MET A 95 2.42 -26.51 3.14
CA MET A 95 2.19 -26.92 4.52
C MET A 95 3.20 -28.04 4.85
N ASP A 96 4.27 -27.69 5.53
CA ASP A 96 5.02 -28.64 6.33
C ASP A 96 4.52 -28.58 7.79
N ASP A 97 5.03 -29.44 8.66
CA ASP A 97 4.59 -29.53 10.06
C ASP A 97 4.79 -28.21 10.85
N GLU A 98 5.52 -27.23 10.30
CA GLU A 98 5.73 -25.89 10.84
C GLU A 98 4.94 -24.80 10.06
N GLY A 99 4.05 -25.17 9.14
CA GLY A 99 3.50 -24.34 8.03
C GLY A 99 2.78 -23.05 8.36
N TRP A 100 2.45 -22.79 9.60
CA TRP A 100 1.70 -21.58 9.98
C TRP A 100 2.51 -20.28 9.90
N ASP A 101 3.83 -20.33 9.99
CA ASP A 101 4.71 -19.17 9.98
C ASP A 101 5.26 -18.83 8.57
N GLN A 102 4.85 -19.57 7.55
CA GLN A 102 5.44 -19.45 6.21
C GLN A 102 4.80 -18.39 5.31
N SER A 103 3.62 -17.86 5.66
CA SER A 103 2.94 -16.87 4.82
C SER A 103 3.80 -15.63 4.56
N GLN A 104 4.53 -15.16 5.55
CA GLN A 104 5.42 -14.01 5.38
C GLN A 104 6.57 -14.32 4.43
N SER A 105 7.24 -15.46 4.57
CA SER A 105 8.35 -15.84 3.70
C SER A 105 7.89 -16.11 2.26
N ALA A 106 6.72 -16.72 2.08
CA ALA A 106 6.12 -16.91 0.76
C ALA A 106 5.78 -15.56 0.11
N SER A 107 5.14 -14.64 0.85
CA SER A 107 4.80 -13.31 0.37
C SER A 107 6.04 -12.47 0.03
N ILE A 108 7.06 -12.46 0.88
CA ILE A 108 8.34 -11.78 0.57
C ILE A 108 8.98 -12.41 -0.67
N SER A 109 8.94 -13.73 -0.82
CA SER A 109 9.50 -14.41 -2.00
C SER A 109 8.80 -14.01 -3.30
N MET A 110 7.50 -13.75 -3.29
CA MET A 110 6.78 -13.22 -4.46
C MET A 110 7.33 -11.84 -4.86
N CYS A 111 7.54 -10.94 -3.90
CA CYS A 111 8.15 -9.63 -4.16
C CYS A 111 9.60 -9.75 -4.64
N LEU A 112 10.39 -10.68 -4.08
CA LEU A 112 11.77 -10.93 -4.52
C LEU A 112 11.83 -11.49 -5.94
N ARG A 113 10.92 -12.36 -6.32
CA ARG A 113 10.80 -12.85 -7.70
C ARG A 113 10.35 -11.76 -8.65
N TYR A 114 9.43 -10.91 -8.24
CA TYR A 114 9.03 -9.72 -8.99
C TYR A 114 10.25 -8.82 -9.29
N LEU A 115 11.16 -8.66 -8.35
CA LEU A 115 12.44 -7.96 -8.51
C LEU A 115 13.48 -8.76 -9.30
N ASN A 116 13.16 -9.93 -9.80
CA ASN A 116 14.07 -10.83 -10.52
C ASN A 116 15.33 -11.17 -9.72
N ILE A 117 15.19 -11.50 -8.40
CA ILE A 117 16.31 -11.99 -7.60
C ILE A 117 16.61 -13.44 -8.00
N PRO A 118 17.77 -13.71 -8.66
CA PRO A 118 18.01 -14.99 -9.34
C PRO A 118 18.03 -16.22 -8.42
N SER A 119 18.42 -16.02 -7.17
CA SER A 119 18.51 -17.10 -6.16
C SER A 119 17.17 -17.51 -5.57
N ILE A 120 16.10 -16.75 -5.84
CA ILE A 120 14.78 -16.96 -5.23
C ILE A 120 13.78 -17.44 -6.28
N ASN A 121 13.62 -18.76 -6.39
CA ASN A 121 12.64 -19.39 -7.27
C ASN A 121 11.36 -19.84 -6.56
N ASN A 122 11.45 -20.05 -5.24
CA ASN A 122 10.34 -20.43 -4.37
C ASN A 122 10.61 -19.93 -2.93
N HIS A 123 9.65 -20.11 -2.02
CA HIS A 123 9.81 -19.63 -0.65
C HIS A 123 10.90 -20.38 0.14
N ASN A 124 11.17 -21.65 -0.16
CA ASN A 124 12.23 -22.42 0.49
C ASN A 124 13.62 -21.83 0.22
N ASN A 125 13.85 -21.24 -0.96
CA ASN A 125 15.10 -20.54 -1.22
C ASN A 125 15.28 -19.33 -0.32
N TYR A 126 14.21 -18.56 -0.10
CA TYR A 126 14.25 -17.43 0.84
C TYR A 126 14.41 -17.90 2.28
N LEU A 127 13.69 -18.96 2.69
CA LEU A 127 13.83 -19.54 4.03
C LEU A 127 15.25 -19.98 4.35
N LYS A 128 15.99 -20.55 3.38
CA LYS A 128 17.42 -20.90 3.57
C LYS A 128 18.27 -19.68 3.90
N VAL A 129 17.99 -18.53 3.28
CA VAL A 129 18.68 -17.28 3.59
C VAL A 129 18.23 -16.73 4.94
N LEU A 130 16.92 -16.69 5.18
CA LEU A 130 16.32 -16.19 6.41
C LEU A 130 16.82 -16.92 7.65
N ASN A 131 16.87 -18.25 7.60
CA ASN A 131 17.25 -19.12 8.72
C ASN A 131 18.71 -18.91 9.19
N LYS A 132 19.57 -18.28 8.40
CA LYS A 132 20.90 -17.84 8.84
C LYS A 132 20.83 -16.74 9.91
N TYR A 133 19.74 -15.98 9.95
CA TYR A 133 19.55 -14.80 10.79
C TYR A 133 18.46 -14.97 11.85
N GLY A 134 17.65 -16.01 11.74
CA GLY A 134 16.57 -16.32 12.66
C GLY A 134 15.33 -16.87 11.95
N LYS A 135 14.27 -17.10 12.70
CA LYS A 135 13.00 -17.64 12.17
C LYS A 135 12.04 -16.52 11.74
N ALA A 136 11.16 -16.79 10.78
CA ALA A 136 9.96 -15.98 10.56
C ALA A 136 9.06 -16.07 11.82
N PRO A 137 8.32 -14.99 12.17
CA PRO A 137 8.17 -13.71 11.48
C PRO A 137 9.11 -12.58 11.98
N SER A 138 10.33 -12.90 12.41
CA SER A 138 11.26 -11.90 12.92
C SER A 138 11.59 -10.81 11.88
N ARG A 139 11.21 -9.55 12.18
CA ARG A 139 11.55 -8.41 11.33
C ARG A 139 13.07 -8.20 11.19
N PHE A 140 13.82 -8.52 12.22
CA PHE A 140 15.30 -8.37 12.21
C PHE A 140 15.94 -9.42 11.30
N ALA A 141 15.49 -10.67 11.39
CA ALA A 141 15.96 -11.74 10.52
C ALA A 141 15.63 -11.44 9.06
N ASN A 142 14.39 -11.01 8.76
CA ASN A 142 13.98 -10.63 7.41
C ASN A 142 14.83 -9.47 6.87
N ARG A 143 15.08 -8.42 7.67
CA ARG A 143 15.97 -7.31 7.25
C ARG A 143 17.39 -7.77 6.92
N ALA A 144 17.94 -8.68 7.72
CA ALA A 144 19.28 -9.22 7.49
C ALA A 144 19.31 -10.09 6.21
N ALA A 145 18.31 -10.95 6.03
CA ALA A 145 18.17 -11.79 4.83
C ALA A 145 18.03 -10.94 3.55
N LEU A 146 17.16 -9.92 3.58
CA LEU A 146 16.98 -9.00 2.45
C LEU A 146 18.27 -8.24 2.12
N ARG A 147 19.03 -7.82 3.14
CA ARG A 147 20.33 -7.18 2.94
C ARG A 147 21.34 -8.12 2.28
N GLU A 148 21.40 -9.41 2.69
CA GLU A 148 22.25 -10.42 2.04
C GLU A 148 21.89 -10.55 0.55
N LEU A 149 20.61 -10.45 0.22
CA LEU A 149 20.12 -10.50 -1.17
C LEU A 149 20.27 -9.15 -1.92
N SER A 150 20.92 -8.14 -1.31
CA SER A 150 21.05 -6.79 -1.87
C SER A 150 19.69 -6.14 -2.17
N VAL A 151 18.67 -6.46 -1.38
CA VAL A 151 17.33 -5.88 -1.48
C VAL A 151 17.09 -4.96 -0.29
N LYS A 152 16.60 -3.77 -0.58
CA LYS A 152 16.08 -2.84 0.42
C LYS A 152 14.57 -3.03 0.55
N ALA A 153 14.08 -3.01 1.78
CA ALA A 153 12.65 -3.01 2.08
C ALA A 153 12.41 -2.34 3.43
N THR A 154 11.26 -1.73 3.58
CA THR A 154 10.83 -1.07 4.81
C THR A 154 9.75 -1.90 5.49
N PHE A 155 9.88 -2.09 6.80
CA PHE A 155 8.83 -2.68 7.62
C PHE A 155 8.18 -1.60 8.47
N SER A 156 6.89 -1.43 8.34
CA SER A 156 6.03 -0.55 9.14
C SER A 156 5.07 -1.35 9.99
N ILE A 157 4.68 -0.78 11.12
CA ILE A 157 3.59 -1.28 12.00
C ILE A 157 2.45 -0.27 12.10
N SER A 158 2.55 0.83 11.37
CA SER A 158 1.62 1.96 11.41
C SER A 158 1.16 2.36 10.00
N SER A 159 1.13 1.41 9.07
CA SER A 159 0.66 1.65 7.71
C SER A 159 -0.85 1.57 7.63
N ASP A 160 -1.43 2.37 6.76
CA ASP A 160 -2.84 2.34 6.41
C ASP A 160 -3.05 1.87 4.95
N ASP A 161 -4.29 1.89 4.47
CA ASP A 161 -4.63 1.52 3.10
C ASP A 161 -4.08 2.53 2.08
N TYR A 162 -3.84 3.75 2.51
CA TYR A 162 -3.23 4.78 1.72
C TYR A 162 -1.76 4.46 1.42
N ASP A 163 -0.98 4.08 2.43
CA ASP A 163 0.41 3.67 2.25
C ASP A 163 0.52 2.50 1.26
N VAL A 164 -0.45 1.55 1.32
CA VAL A 164 -0.50 0.43 0.38
C VAL A 164 -0.71 0.93 -1.05
N LYS A 165 -1.70 1.80 -1.26
CA LYS A 165 -2.00 2.35 -2.59
C LYS A 165 -0.83 3.17 -3.13
N GLU A 166 -0.17 3.96 -2.29
CA GLU A 166 1.00 4.76 -2.69
C GLU A 166 2.14 3.89 -3.24
N GLU A 167 2.39 2.73 -2.64
CA GLU A 167 3.41 1.80 -3.15
C GLU A 167 2.97 1.14 -4.47
N LEU A 168 1.70 0.75 -4.58
CA LEU A 168 1.17 0.16 -5.81
C LEU A 168 1.20 1.15 -6.98
N ASP A 169 0.88 2.41 -6.75
CA ASP A 169 0.94 3.48 -7.76
C ASP A 169 2.38 3.72 -8.26
N LYS A 170 3.38 3.40 -7.44
CA LYS A 170 4.81 3.40 -7.81
C LYS A 170 5.26 2.09 -8.49
N GLY A 171 4.32 1.18 -8.80
CA GLY A 171 4.62 -0.12 -9.41
C GLY A 171 5.27 -1.11 -8.45
N ARG A 172 5.06 -0.98 -7.14
CA ARG A 172 5.68 -1.83 -6.13
C ARG A 172 4.64 -2.65 -5.36
N PRO A 173 4.66 -3.97 -5.42
CA PRO A 173 3.79 -4.81 -4.61
C PRO A 173 4.19 -4.71 -3.14
N VAL A 174 3.22 -4.87 -2.25
CA VAL A 174 3.43 -4.82 -0.80
C VAL A 174 3.04 -6.13 -0.12
N VAL A 175 3.72 -6.45 0.98
CA VAL A 175 3.38 -7.60 1.83
C VAL A 175 2.62 -7.08 3.04
N ALA A 176 1.32 -7.31 3.07
CA ALA A 176 0.42 -6.86 4.14
C ALA A 176 0.11 -8.00 5.12
N GLY A 177 0.13 -7.69 6.41
CA GLY A 177 -0.24 -8.62 7.47
C GLY A 177 -1.68 -8.41 7.92
N ILE A 178 -2.54 -9.43 7.80
CA ILE A 178 -3.95 -9.39 8.18
C ILE A 178 -4.25 -10.35 9.34
N LEU A 179 -5.18 -9.99 10.21
CA LEU A 179 -5.69 -10.90 11.25
C LEU A 179 -6.62 -11.94 10.63
N MET A 180 -6.22 -13.22 10.64
CA MET A 180 -6.89 -14.26 9.87
C MET A 180 -8.04 -14.97 10.60
N ARG A 181 -8.25 -14.73 11.88
CA ARG A 181 -9.26 -15.43 12.71
C ARG A 181 -10.29 -14.46 13.28
N GLY A 182 -11.38 -15.06 13.78
CA GLY A 182 -12.49 -14.34 14.39
C GLY A 182 -13.37 -13.61 13.38
N PRO A 183 -14.55 -13.15 13.80
CA PRO A 183 -15.47 -12.42 12.93
C PRO A 183 -14.89 -11.05 12.59
N ILE A 184 -15.38 -10.45 11.49
CA ILE A 184 -14.93 -9.13 11.01
C ILE A 184 -15.14 -8.03 12.06
N THR A 185 -16.10 -8.17 12.94
CA THR A 185 -16.37 -7.23 14.05
C THR A 185 -15.31 -7.28 15.15
N ALA A 186 -14.58 -8.40 15.27
CA ALA A 186 -13.53 -8.61 16.25
C ALA A 186 -12.44 -9.56 15.67
N PRO A 187 -11.66 -9.11 14.68
CA PRO A 187 -10.59 -9.93 14.11
C PRO A 187 -9.50 -10.15 15.14
N VAL A 188 -8.97 -11.38 15.19
CA VAL A 188 -7.97 -11.80 16.16
C VAL A 188 -6.91 -12.72 15.53
N GLY A 189 -5.88 -13.06 16.28
CA GLY A 189 -4.85 -14.04 15.94
C GLY A 189 -3.53 -13.39 15.54
N THR A 190 -2.61 -14.22 15.08
CA THR A 190 -1.33 -13.78 14.52
C THR A 190 -1.55 -13.26 13.10
N PRO A 191 -0.78 -12.27 12.64
CA PRO A 191 -0.88 -11.80 11.27
C PRO A 191 -0.58 -12.92 10.29
N HIS A 192 -1.47 -13.10 9.32
CA HIS A 192 -1.25 -13.82 8.09
C HIS A 192 -0.80 -12.82 7.02
N PHE A 193 0.26 -13.15 6.28
CA PHE A 193 0.83 -12.22 5.31
C PHE A 193 0.42 -12.59 3.89
N VAL A 194 0.00 -11.58 3.14
CA VAL A 194 -0.42 -11.68 1.74
C VAL A 194 0.31 -10.63 0.90
N VAL A 195 0.35 -10.80 -0.41
CA VAL A 195 0.87 -9.76 -1.32
C VAL A 195 -0.30 -9.00 -1.93
N VAL A 196 -0.38 -7.71 -1.65
CA VAL A 196 -1.27 -6.80 -2.36
C VAL A 196 -0.51 -6.26 -3.56
N PHE A 197 -1.09 -6.41 -4.75
CA PHE A 197 -0.46 -5.99 -6.00
C PHE A 197 -1.39 -5.16 -6.91
N GLY A 198 -2.58 -4.83 -6.43
CA GLY A 198 -3.48 -3.96 -7.15
C GLY A 198 -4.72 -3.61 -6.35
N TYR A 199 -5.51 -2.69 -6.89
CA TYR A 199 -6.80 -2.30 -6.34
C TYR A 199 -7.72 -1.77 -7.45
N ASP A 200 -9.02 -1.82 -7.18
CA ASP A 200 -10.08 -1.13 -7.92
C ASP A 200 -10.88 -0.21 -6.99
N ASP A 201 -12.08 0.21 -7.36
CA ASP A 201 -12.92 1.10 -6.55
C ASP A 201 -13.32 0.53 -5.19
N THR A 202 -13.37 -0.79 -5.05
CA THR A 202 -13.97 -1.46 -3.90
C THR A 202 -13.12 -2.58 -3.33
N ASN A 203 -12.11 -3.04 -4.05
CA ASN A 203 -11.36 -4.24 -3.73
C ASN A 203 -9.84 -4.07 -3.86
N TRP A 204 -9.13 -4.83 -3.07
CA TRP A 204 -7.73 -5.15 -3.27
C TRP A 204 -7.59 -6.37 -4.18
N ARG A 205 -6.59 -6.38 -5.08
CA ARG A 205 -6.10 -7.57 -5.77
C ARG A 205 -4.95 -8.15 -4.98
N VAL A 206 -5.06 -9.43 -4.65
CA VAL A 206 -4.19 -10.06 -3.66
C VAL A 206 -3.70 -11.42 -4.14
N HIS A 207 -2.44 -11.73 -3.84
CA HIS A 207 -1.93 -13.08 -3.79
C HIS A 207 -1.89 -13.53 -2.34
N ASP A 208 -2.77 -14.45 -1.96
CA ASP A 208 -2.75 -15.08 -0.65
C ASP A 208 -2.02 -16.43 -0.74
N PRO A 209 -0.85 -16.58 -0.12
CA PRO A 209 -0.06 -17.80 -0.27
C PRO A 209 -0.72 -19.06 0.32
N PHE A 210 -1.72 -18.90 1.18
CA PHE A 210 -2.37 -20.02 1.84
C PHE A 210 -3.74 -20.39 1.25
N GLY A 211 -4.29 -19.55 0.39
CA GLY A 211 -5.57 -19.78 -0.24
C GLY A 211 -6.54 -18.62 -0.12
N LYS A 212 -7.84 -18.89 -0.15
CA LYS A 212 -8.87 -17.87 -0.07
C LYS A 212 -9.50 -17.82 1.32
N LEU A 213 -9.34 -16.71 2.03
CA LEU A 213 -9.92 -16.47 3.34
C LEU A 213 -11.32 -15.84 3.22
N ASP A 214 -12.29 -16.34 3.99
CA ASP A 214 -13.52 -15.61 4.27
C ASP A 214 -13.21 -14.46 5.24
N LEU A 215 -13.09 -13.26 4.73
CA LEU A 215 -12.76 -12.09 5.56
C LEU A 215 -13.85 -11.75 6.57
N VAL A 216 -15.10 -12.16 6.35
CA VAL A 216 -16.20 -11.89 7.29
C VAL A 216 -16.12 -12.85 8.49
N LYS A 217 -15.92 -14.12 8.23
CA LYS A 217 -15.92 -15.18 9.27
C LYS A 217 -14.54 -15.44 9.88
N GLY A 218 -13.45 -15.15 9.16
CA GLY A 218 -12.10 -15.52 9.56
C GLY A 218 -11.84 -17.02 9.47
N THR A 219 -12.38 -17.65 8.44
CA THR A 219 -12.23 -19.07 8.13
C THR A 219 -11.81 -19.26 6.68
N TRP A 220 -11.07 -20.32 6.39
CA TRP A 220 -10.63 -20.56 5.02
C TRP A 220 -11.76 -21.14 4.17
N LEU A 221 -12.01 -20.50 3.02
CA LEU A 221 -12.95 -21.00 2.00
C LEU A 221 -12.31 -22.08 1.15
N ASP A 222 -11.05 -21.89 0.78
CA ASP A 222 -10.26 -22.81 -0.02
C ASP A 222 -8.78 -22.65 0.31
N ARG A 223 -8.03 -23.77 0.38
CA ARG A 223 -6.59 -23.83 0.65
C ARG A 223 -5.85 -24.65 -0.41
N GLY A 224 -6.52 -25.00 -1.51
CA GLY A 224 -5.89 -25.71 -2.61
C GLY A 224 -4.78 -24.88 -3.26
N GLU A 225 -3.84 -25.56 -3.90
CA GLU A 225 -2.79 -24.89 -4.65
C GLU A 225 -3.42 -23.97 -5.72
N GLY A 226 -3.00 -22.70 -5.74
CA GLY A 226 -3.53 -21.70 -6.65
C GLY A 226 -4.83 -21.02 -6.22
N SER A 227 -5.54 -21.50 -5.20
CA SER A 227 -6.81 -20.91 -4.76
C SER A 227 -6.69 -19.49 -4.23
N GLY A 228 -5.50 -19.07 -3.80
CA GLY A 228 -5.19 -17.70 -3.38
C GLY A 228 -4.51 -16.84 -4.44
N LYS A 229 -4.39 -17.33 -5.68
CA LYS A 229 -3.76 -16.58 -6.77
C LYS A 229 -4.75 -15.58 -7.35
N ASP A 230 -4.36 -14.29 -7.38
CA ASP A 230 -5.14 -13.21 -8.00
C ASP A 230 -6.61 -13.18 -7.54
N ILE A 231 -6.77 -13.14 -6.25
CA ILE A 231 -8.09 -13.04 -5.62
C ILE A 231 -8.41 -11.59 -5.27
N THR A 232 -9.69 -11.26 -5.20
CA THR A 232 -10.16 -9.96 -4.74
C THR A 232 -10.64 -10.04 -3.30
N TYR A 233 -10.19 -9.08 -2.50
CA TYR A 233 -10.66 -8.85 -1.15
C TYR A 233 -11.26 -7.46 -1.04
N ASN A 234 -12.52 -7.36 -0.59
CA ASN A 234 -13.20 -6.09 -0.40
C ASN A 234 -12.42 -5.18 0.57
N PHE A 235 -12.35 -3.87 0.27
CA PHE A 235 -11.61 -2.90 1.08
C PHE A 235 -12.05 -2.88 2.54
N GLU A 236 -13.35 -2.77 2.79
CA GLU A 236 -13.88 -2.66 4.15
C GLU A 236 -13.44 -3.84 5.01
N HIS A 237 -13.61 -5.06 4.48
CA HIS A 237 -13.27 -6.28 5.23
C HIS A 237 -11.76 -6.49 5.35
N PHE A 238 -11.01 -6.22 4.30
CA PHE A 238 -9.55 -6.35 4.32
C PHE A 238 -8.92 -5.33 5.26
N ASN A 239 -9.30 -4.06 5.12
CA ASN A 239 -8.74 -2.98 5.93
C ASN A 239 -9.07 -3.17 7.41
N ARG A 240 -10.25 -3.71 7.74
CA ARG A 240 -10.61 -4.04 9.13
C ARG A 240 -9.69 -5.12 9.73
N ARG A 241 -9.15 -6.03 8.92
CA ARG A 241 -8.19 -7.07 9.34
C ARG A 241 -6.74 -6.61 9.27
N PHE A 242 -6.44 -5.71 8.36
CA PHE A 242 -5.11 -5.11 8.18
C PHE A 242 -4.82 -4.06 9.25
N MET A 243 -5.74 -3.11 9.43
CA MET A 243 -5.66 -2.02 10.40
C MET A 243 -6.45 -2.41 11.66
N ASN A 244 -5.89 -3.26 12.50
CA ASN A 244 -6.51 -3.68 13.74
C ASN A 244 -6.47 -2.56 14.81
N GLU A 245 -7.22 -2.70 15.89
CA GLU A 245 -7.27 -1.77 17.01
C GLU A 245 -7.79 -0.35 16.67
N GLY A 246 -8.94 -0.31 16.02
CA GLY A 246 -9.64 0.96 15.75
C GLY A 246 -9.17 1.70 14.51
N GLY A 247 -8.47 1.03 13.61
CA GLY A 247 -8.13 1.56 12.29
C GLY A 247 -6.82 2.35 12.25
N ALA A 248 -5.97 2.21 13.26
CA ALA A 248 -4.78 3.05 13.34
C ALA A 248 -3.49 2.39 12.80
N THR A 249 -3.38 1.06 12.78
CA THR A 249 -2.07 0.44 12.50
C THR A 249 -2.14 -0.89 11.76
N GLY A 250 -1.59 -0.91 10.55
CA GLY A 250 -1.34 -2.12 9.78
C GLY A 250 0.14 -2.52 9.77
N ARG A 251 0.41 -3.80 9.59
CA ARG A 251 1.77 -4.33 9.44
C ARG A 251 2.08 -4.56 7.98
N MET A 252 3.11 -3.91 7.47
CA MET A 252 3.44 -3.94 6.05
C MET A 252 4.94 -4.02 5.81
N TRP A 253 5.35 -4.87 4.87
CA TRP A 253 6.62 -4.74 4.18
C TRP A 253 6.39 -4.07 2.83
N SER A 254 7.09 -3.00 2.59
CA SER A 254 6.94 -2.19 1.39
C SER A 254 8.29 -1.75 0.86
N ASN A 255 8.26 -0.99 -0.23
CA ASN A 255 9.43 -0.31 -0.75
C ASN A 255 10.54 -1.31 -1.13
N PHE A 256 10.13 -2.44 -1.73
CA PHE A 256 11.09 -3.43 -2.23
C PHE A 256 11.79 -2.89 -3.47
N TYR A 257 13.12 -2.75 -3.42
CA TYR A 257 13.96 -2.36 -4.56
C TYR A 257 15.41 -2.85 -4.40
N ARG A 258 16.11 -2.91 -5.53
CA ARG A 258 17.54 -3.23 -5.60
C ARG A 258 18.42 -2.00 -5.44
#